data_fd16387194c65553d44b4666a2802515
#
_entry.id   fd16387194c65553d44b4666a2802515
#
_cell.length_a   1.000
_cell.length_b   1.000
_cell.length_c   1.000
_cell.angle_alpha   90.00
_cell.angle_beta   90.00
_cell.angle_gamma   90.00
#
_symmetry.space_group_name_H-M   'P 1'
#
loop_
_entity.id
_entity.type
_entity.pdbx_description
1 polymer ?
#
loop_
_entity_poly.entity_id
_entity_poly.type
_entity_poly.pdbx_seq_one_letter_code
_entity_poly.pdbx_strand_id
1 'polypeptide(L)'
;PTLALNGVVVDVYPKAVEEALKLDWELMGHGFIQRPMHKVDNEYVDIKSTVEKLRKFSNQDVIGWESPGLTETNDTIDVLSENGIKYVANWVIDDQPVDLKVKNNNRMLALPYTVEINDVSITAVHNHPSDAIFTRGKDQFDQLYKEAKKTTKIMCISIHPYLTGVPHRINYLNQLLDYVMKFDDAVSVSYTH
;
A
#
# COMPACT_ATOMS: atom_id res chain seq x y z
N PRO A 1 -7.99 -6.48 -1.56
CA PRO A 1 -6.89 -5.79 -0.85
C PRO A 1 -5.53 -5.99 -1.51
N THR A 2 -4.56 -5.12 -1.17
CA THR A 2 -3.17 -5.22 -1.62
C THR A 2 -2.26 -5.44 -0.41
N LEU A 3 -1.33 -6.37 -0.50
CA LEU A 3 -0.37 -6.70 0.54
C LEU A 3 1.02 -6.17 0.14
N ALA A 4 1.48 -5.12 0.81
CA ALA A 4 2.86 -4.64 0.69
C ALA A 4 3.78 -5.63 1.43
N LEU A 5 4.62 -6.35 0.68
CA LEU A 5 5.34 -7.52 1.20
C LEU A 5 6.84 -7.44 0.97
N ASN A 6 7.61 -7.58 2.06
CA ASN A 6 9.05 -7.75 1.93
C ASN A 6 9.41 -9.11 1.31
N GLY A 7 10.41 -9.13 0.43
CA GLY A 7 10.83 -10.34 -0.28
C GLY A 7 11.22 -11.52 0.61
N VAL A 8 11.76 -11.25 1.80
CA VAL A 8 12.15 -12.31 2.76
C VAL A 8 10.95 -13.00 3.39
N VAL A 9 9.78 -12.40 3.43
CA VAL A 9 8.61 -12.94 4.14
C VAL A 9 8.12 -14.24 3.55
N VAL A 10 8.24 -14.43 2.22
CA VAL A 10 7.86 -15.70 1.58
C VAL A 10 8.75 -16.88 1.99
N ASP A 11 9.95 -16.64 2.52
CA ASP A 11 10.81 -17.71 3.07
C ASP A 11 10.48 -18.00 4.52
N VAL A 12 10.18 -16.95 5.30
CA VAL A 12 10.03 -17.05 6.76
C VAL A 12 8.60 -17.40 7.15
N TYR A 13 7.62 -16.83 6.44
CA TYR A 13 6.19 -17.01 6.72
C TYR A 13 5.38 -17.37 5.48
N PRO A 14 5.76 -18.41 4.68
CA PRO A 14 5.10 -18.74 3.42
C PRO A 14 3.60 -18.98 3.58
N LYS A 15 3.19 -19.67 4.65
CA LYS A 15 1.77 -19.96 4.91
C LYS A 15 0.89 -18.72 5.04
N ALA A 16 1.41 -17.65 5.65
CA ALA A 16 0.65 -16.40 5.78
C ALA A 16 0.40 -15.75 4.40
N VAL A 17 1.40 -15.80 3.53
CA VAL A 17 1.29 -15.29 2.16
C VAL A 17 0.35 -16.18 1.32
N GLU A 18 0.46 -17.51 1.44
CA GLU A 18 -0.44 -18.45 0.77
C GLU A 18 -1.91 -18.22 1.14
N GLU A 19 -2.21 -17.93 2.42
CA GLU A 19 -3.59 -17.61 2.83
C GLU A 19 -4.09 -16.28 2.22
N ALA A 20 -3.24 -15.25 2.12
CA ALA A 20 -3.59 -14.01 1.44
C ALA A 20 -3.87 -14.27 -0.06
N LEU A 21 -3.04 -15.08 -0.72
CA LEU A 21 -3.24 -15.45 -2.13
C LEU A 21 -4.53 -16.26 -2.37
N LYS A 22 -4.93 -17.15 -1.45
CA LYS A 22 -6.22 -17.87 -1.52
C LYS A 22 -7.43 -16.94 -1.43
N LEU A 23 -7.26 -15.77 -0.85
CA LEU A 23 -8.27 -14.72 -0.74
C LEU A 23 -8.15 -13.68 -1.86
N ASP A 24 -7.44 -13.99 -2.94
CA ASP A 24 -7.21 -13.12 -4.09
C ASP A 24 -6.61 -11.76 -3.75
N TRP A 25 -5.73 -11.71 -2.73
CA TRP A 25 -5.00 -10.49 -2.43
C TRP A 25 -3.91 -10.25 -3.47
N GLU A 26 -3.79 -9.01 -3.92
CA GLU A 26 -2.70 -8.56 -4.76
C GLU A 26 -1.41 -8.43 -3.93
N LEU A 27 -0.27 -8.87 -4.48
CA LEU A 27 1.03 -8.61 -3.86
C LEU A 27 1.68 -7.35 -4.47
N MET A 28 2.24 -6.53 -3.60
CA MET A 28 3.02 -5.34 -3.93
C MET A 28 4.40 -5.45 -3.26
N GLY A 29 5.47 -5.09 -3.96
CA GLY A 29 6.82 -5.14 -3.40
C GLY A 29 7.04 -4.08 -2.32
N HIS A 30 7.82 -4.44 -1.27
CA HIS A 30 8.09 -3.57 -0.11
C HIS A 30 9.55 -3.68 0.37
N GLY A 31 10.53 -3.71 -0.57
CA GLY A 31 11.92 -4.01 -0.26
C GLY A 31 12.17 -5.49 0.06
N PHE A 32 13.41 -5.92 0.01
CA PHE A 32 13.74 -7.32 0.36
C PHE A 32 13.58 -7.58 1.86
N ILE A 33 13.99 -6.62 2.67
CA ILE A 33 13.74 -6.54 4.12
C ILE A 33 13.22 -5.16 4.48
N GLN A 34 12.69 -4.98 5.69
CA GLN A 34 12.18 -3.69 6.17
C GLN A 34 13.34 -2.70 6.44
N ARG A 35 13.86 -2.11 5.37
CA ARG A 35 14.97 -1.14 5.41
C ARG A 35 14.67 0.04 4.47
N PRO A 36 14.81 1.29 4.92
CA PRO A 36 14.67 2.47 4.05
C PRO A 36 15.54 2.37 2.79
N MET A 37 15.01 2.74 1.62
CA MET A 37 15.70 2.56 0.33
C MET A 37 17.07 3.23 0.27
N HIS A 38 17.21 4.43 0.85
CA HIS A 38 18.50 5.15 0.94
C HIS A 38 19.53 4.49 1.89
N LYS A 39 19.17 3.41 2.58
CA LYS A 39 20.04 2.65 3.49
C LYS A 39 20.34 1.25 3.00
N VAL A 40 19.82 0.82 1.85
CA VAL A 40 20.22 -0.45 1.23
C VAL A 40 21.55 -0.28 0.49
N ASP A 41 22.37 -1.32 0.49
CA ASP A 41 23.70 -1.25 -0.11
C ASP A 41 23.64 -1.12 -1.64
N ASN A 42 22.66 -1.77 -2.27
CA ASN A 42 22.41 -1.70 -3.70
C ASN A 42 20.89 -1.79 -3.96
N GLU A 43 20.30 -0.66 -4.29
CA GLU A 43 18.86 -0.51 -4.50
C GLU A 43 18.34 -1.33 -5.68
N TYR A 44 19.10 -1.40 -6.78
CA TYR A 44 18.74 -2.20 -7.94
C TYR A 44 18.63 -3.70 -7.59
N VAL A 45 19.60 -4.22 -6.83
CA VAL A 45 19.61 -5.63 -6.41
C VAL A 45 18.47 -5.90 -5.44
N ASP A 46 18.20 -5.00 -4.49
CA ASP A 46 17.11 -5.14 -3.51
C ASP A 46 15.75 -5.21 -4.21
N ILE A 47 15.46 -4.22 -5.06
CA ILE A 47 14.20 -4.15 -5.82
C ILE A 47 14.03 -5.36 -6.72
N LYS A 48 15.05 -5.69 -7.55
CA LYS A 48 15.00 -6.83 -8.46
C LYS A 48 14.75 -8.13 -7.73
N SER A 49 15.53 -8.39 -6.67
CA SER A 49 15.40 -9.63 -5.88
C SER A 49 14.02 -9.75 -5.25
N THR A 50 13.47 -8.63 -4.76
CA THR A 50 12.12 -8.59 -4.18
C THR A 50 11.07 -8.95 -5.23
N VAL A 51 11.07 -8.25 -6.35
CA VAL A 51 10.07 -8.41 -7.42
C VAL A 51 10.12 -9.83 -8.01
N GLU A 52 11.31 -10.32 -8.36
CA GLU A 52 11.50 -11.67 -8.91
C GLU A 52 11.02 -12.74 -7.93
N LYS A 53 11.33 -12.58 -6.64
CA LYS A 53 10.96 -13.52 -5.61
C LYS A 53 9.46 -13.57 -5.38
N LEU A 54 8.81 -12.44 -5.29
CA LEU A 54 7.36 -12.35 -5.11
C LEU A 54 6.61 -12.90 -6.34
N ARG A 55 7.04 -12.56 -7.56
CA ARG A 55 6.48 -13.11 -8.81
C ARG A 55 6.60 -14.64 -8.86
N LYS A 56 7.79 -15.16 -8.53
CA LYS A 56 8.04 -16.62 -8.50
C LYS A 56 7.16 -17.34 -7.48
N PHE A 57 6.97 -16.75 -6.29
CA PHE A 57 6.19 -17.37 -5.22
C PHE A 57 4.69 -17.35 -5.51
N SER A 58 4.16 -16.19 -5.93
CA SER A 58 2.71 -15.97 -6.09
C SER A 58 2.17 -16.33 -7.45
N ASN A 59 3.01 -16.42 -8.47
CA ASN A 59 2.62 -16.47 -9.88
C ASN A 59 1.77 -15.26 -10.33
N GLN A 60 1.82 -14.15 -9.58
CA GLN A 60 1.21 -12.87 -9.96
C GLN A 60 2.23 -12.01 -10.73
N ASP A 61 1.73 -11.14 -11.60
CA ASP A 61 2.52 -10.06 -12.20
C ASP A 61 2.63 -8.90 -11.18
N VAL A 62 3.58 -9.02 -10.23
CA VAL A 62 3.79 -7.97 -9.22
C VAL A 62 4.27 -6.70 -9.90
N ILE A 63 3.37 -5.71 -10.03
CA ILE A 63 3.58 -4.44 -10.75
C ILE A 63 3.49 -3.22 -9.86
N GLY A 64 3.23 -3.41 -8.58
CA GLY A 64 3.13 -2.36 -7.58
C GLY A 64 4.30 -2.36 -6.61
N TRP A 65 4.58 -1.17 -6.07
CA TRP A 65 5.63 -0.98 -5.07
C TRP A 65 5.24 0.07 -4.02
N GLU A 66 5.55 -0.23 -2.78
CA GLU A 66 5.59 0.72 -1.67
C GLU A 66 6.94 0.58 -0.98
N SER A 67 7.73 1.64 -0.96
CA SER A 67 9.05 1.60 -0.31
C SER A 67 8.92 1.58 1.21
N PRO A 68 9.77 0.82 1.93
CA PRO A 68 9.80 0.82 3.39
C PRO A 68 9.88 2.23 3.97
N GLY A 69 8.85 2.61 4.75
CA GLY A 69 8.73 3.95 5.31
C GLY A 69 8.56 5.07 4.27
N LEU A 70 8.04 4.77 3.09
CA LEU A 70 7.84 5.66 1.95
C LEU A 70 9.16 6.36 1.50
N THR A 71 10.30 5.72 1.75
CA THR A 71 11.61 6.31 1.47
C THR A 71 12.07 6.02 0.05
N GLU A 72 12.76 6.98 -0.55
CA GLU A 72 13.32 6.86 -1.89
C GLU A 72 14.71 7.48 -1.98
N THR A 73 15.45 7.10 -3.02
CA THR A 73 16.58 7.83 -3.55
C THR A 73 16.15 8.57 -4.82
N ASN A 74 17.05 9.33 -5.43
CA ASN A 74 16.76 9.97 -6.72
C ASN A 74 16.57 8.98 -7.88
N ASP A 75 16.99 7.73 -7.71
CA ASP A 75 16.95 6.71 -8.76
C ASP A 75 15.85 5.66 -8.53
N THR A 76 15.22 5.60 -7.34
CA THR A 76 14.23 4.57 -6.97
C THR A 76 13.17 4.36 -8.04
N ILE A 77 12.53 5.44 -8.51
CA ILE A 77 11.42 5.36 -9.48
C ILE A 77 11.89 4.78 -10.82
N ASP A 78 13.08 5.17 -11.26
CA ASP A 78 13.67 4.65 -12.51
C ASP A 78 14.00 3.17 -12.39
N VAL A 79 14.64 2.76 -11.28
CA VAL A 79 14.96 1.35 -10.99
C VAL A 79 13.71 0.50 -10.89
N LEU A 80 12.65 1.00 -10.26
CA LEU A 80 11.35 0.33 -10.21
C LEU A 80 10.77 0.12 -11.61
N SER A 81 10.79 1.15 -12.45
CA SER A 81 10.32 1.07 -13.84
C SER A 81 11.11 0.07 -14.67
N GLU A 82 12.43 0.00 -14.50
CA GLU A 82 13.31 -0.98 -15.17
C GLU A 82 12.99 -2.43 -14.74
N ASN A 83 12.47 -2.64 -13.55
CA ASN A 83 12.05 -3.95 -13.04
C ASN A 83 10.57 -4.27 -13.29
N GLY A 84 9.89 -3.47 -14.12
CA GLY A 84 8.53 -3.71 -14.58
C GLY A 84 7.45 -3.30 -13.57
N ILE A 85 7.78 -2.46 -12.61
CA ILE A 85 6.80 -1.82 -11.73
C ILE A 85 6.08 -0.72 -12.52
N LYS A 86 4.77 -0.63 -12.36
CA LYS A 86 3.89 0.29 -13.09
C LYS A 86 3.26 1.34 -12.19
N TYR A 87 3.18 1.07 -10.88
CA TYR A 87 2.70 2.05 -9.92
C TYR A 87 3.46 2.01 -8.60
N VAL A 88 3.48 3.13 -7.92
CA VAL A 88 4.05 3.28 -6.57
C VAL A 88 3.02 3.91 -5.62
N ALA A 89 3.08 3.50 -4.36
CA ALA A 89 2.28 4.07 -3.26
C ALA A 89 3.19 4.83 -2.27
N ASN A 90 4.21 5.54 -2.77
CA ASN A 90 5.22 6.24 -1.96
C ASN A 90 4.89 7.73 -1.75
N TRP A 91 4.02 8.29 -2.59
CA TRP A 91 3.83 9.73 -2.70
C TRP A 91 2.45 10.15 -2.22
N VAL A 92 2.42 11.09 -1.29
CA VAL A 92 1.18 11.72 -0.81
C VAL A 92 0.94 12.97 -1.65
N ILE A 93 0.36 12.80 -2.86
CA ILE A 93 0.20 13.87 -3.84
C ILE A 93 -1.26 14.32 -3.95
N ASP A 94 -2.17 13.37 -4.23
CA ASP A 94 -3.58 13.62 -4.52
C ASP A 94 -4.41 12.37 -4.16
N ASP A 95 -5.72 12.51 -4.15
CA ASP A 95 -6.70 11.42 -4.05
C ASP A 95 -7.05 10.81 -5.42
N GLN A 96 -6.21 11.04 -6.42
CA GLN A 96 -6.28 10.51 -7.78
C GLN A 96 -4.91 10.02 -8.24
N PRO A 97 -4.85 9.07 -9.20
CA PRO A 97 -3.57 8.66 -9.79
C PRO A 97 -2.87 9.82 -10.48
N VAL A 98 -1.56 9.92 -10.30
CA VAL A 98 -0.72 10.95 -10.94
C VAL A 98 0.36 10.27 -11.77
N ASP A 99 0.51 10.69 -13.03
CA ASP A 99 1.59 10.18 -13.89
C ASP A 99 2.96 10.69 -13.40
N LEU A 100 3.90 9.77 -13.20
CA LEU A 100 5.29 10.05 -12.85
C LEU A 100 6.18 9.94 -14.08
N LYS A 101 7.13 10.84 -14.19
CA LYS A 101 8.13 10.82 -15.27
C LYS A 101 9.29 9.92 -14.88
N VAL A 102 9.59 8.92 -15.74
CA VAL A 102 10.73 8.00 -15.62
C VAL A 102 11.63 8.08 -16.84
N LYS A 103 12.93 7.77 -16.67
CA LYS A 103 13.96 7.92 -17.72
C LYS A 103 13.72 7.03 -18.95
N ASN A 104 13.17 5.83 -18.75
CA ASN A 104 12.90 4.89 -19.85
C ASN A 104 11.59 5.17 -20.61
N ASN A 105 10.88 6.24 -20.29
CA ASN A 105 9.59 6.65 -20.84
C ASN A 105 8.46 5.60 -20.70
N ASN A 106 8.59 4.62 -19.83
CA ASN A 106 7.47 3.76 -19.47
C ASN A 106 6.42 4.56 -18.68
N ARG A 107 5.18 4.09 -18.69
CA ARG A 107 4.17 4.68 -17.83
C ARG A 107 4.38 4.24 -16.40
N MET A 108 4.48 5.19 -15.47
CA MET A 108 4.55 4.99 -14.03
C MET A 108 3.50 5.88 -13.36
N LEU A 109 2.77 5.34 -12.41
CA LEU A 109 1.74 6.05 -11.65
C LEU A 109 2.13 6.17 -10.18
N ALA A 110 1.93 7.35 -9.58
CA ALA A 110 1.74 7.45 -8.15
C ALA A 110 0.26 7.20 -7.86
N LEU A 111 -0.04 6.17 -7.10
CA LEU A 111 -1.38 5.90 -6.61
C LEU A 111 -1.56 6.53 -5.22
N PRO A 112 -2.77 6.99 -4.88
CA PRO A 112 -3.02 7.64 -3.61
C PRO A 112 -2.62 6.79 -2.42
N TYR A 113 -1.89 7.41 -1.48
CA TYR A 113 -1.55 6.85 -0.19
C TYR A 113 -1.92 7.85 0.90
N THR A 114 -2.82 7.48 1.78
CA THR A 114 -3.36 8.39 2.80
C THR A 114 -2.62 8.19 4.13
N VAL A 115 -1.56 8.97 4.35
CA VAL A 115 -0.76 8.91 5.59
C VAL A 115 -1.59 9.16 6.84
N GLU A 116 -2.63 9.96 6.74
CA GLU A 116 -3.53 10.30 7.85
C GLU A 116 -4.41 9.12 8.30
N ILE A 117 -4.62 8.13 7.42
CA ILE A 117 -5.34 6.88 7.72
C ILE A 117 -4.39 5.69 7.67
N ASN A 118 -3.16 5.90 8.09
CA ASN A 118 -2.17 4.85 8.35
C ASN A 118 -2.09 4.62 9.86
N ASP A 119 -2.26 3.38 10.28
CA ASP A 119 -2.27 3.03 11.71
C ASP A 119 -0.91 3.25 12.40
N VAL A 120 0.21 3.22 11.67
CA VAL A 120 1.52 3.63 12.22
C VAL A 120 1.50 5.12 12.56
N SER A 121 1.02 5.97 11.65
CA SER A 121 0.90 7.41 11.90
C SER A 121 -0.03 7.69 13.07
N ILE A 122 -1.21 7.07 13.07
CA ILE A 122 -2.23 7.27 14.11
C ILE A 122 -1.74 6.79 15.47
N THR A 123 -1.24 5.56 15.54
CA THR A 123 -1.02 4.85 16.80
C THR A 123 0.42 4.96 17.29
N ALA A 124 1.39 4.70 16.42
CA ALA A 124 2.79 4.62 16.84
C ALA A 124 3.49 5.98 16.87
N VAL A 125 3.13 6.88 15.95
CA VAL A 125 3.77 8.21 15.85
C VAL A 125 3.03 9.24 16.69
N HIS A 126 1.71 9.37 16.49
CA HIS A 126 0.92 10.43 17.15
C HIS A 126 0.22 9.97 18.42
N ASN A 127 0.28 8.69 18.76
CA ASN A 127 -0.31 8.11 19.98
C ASN A 127 -1.79 8.49 20.19
N HIS A 128 -2.58 8.48 19.11
CA HIS A 128 -4.01 8.73 19.16
C HIS A 128 -4.78 7.54 19.76
N PRO A 129 -5.99 7.76 20.27
CA PRO A 129 -6.83 6.69 20.82
C PRO A 129 -7.21 5.65 19.76
N SER A 130 -7.63 4.46 20.22
CA SER A 130 -7.86 3.30 19.35
C SER A 130 -8.96 3.50 18.30
N ASP A 131 -9.94 4.37 18.56
CA ASP A 131 -11.04 4.72 17.66
C ASP A 131 -10.65 5.74 16.57
N ALA A 132 -9.45 6.30 16.64
CA ALA A 132 -9.02 7.34 15.69
C ALA A 132 -8.99 6.84 14.24
N ILE A 133 -8.73 5.55 13.99
CA ILE A 133 -8.78 4.99 12.63
C ILE A 133 -10.21 5.02 12.07
N PHE A 134 -11.21 4.78 12.89
CA PHE A 134 -12.62 4.87 12.50
C PHE A 134 -13.03 6.33 12.26
N THR A 135 -12.78 7.22 13.22
CA THR A 135 -13.24 8.61 13.15
C THR A 135 -12.60 9.34 11.97
N ARG A 136 -11.28 9.24 11.80
CA ARG A 136 -10.57 9.85 10.67
C ARG A 136 -10.95 9.22 9.34
N GLY A 137 -11.01 7.88 9.27
CA GLY A 137 -11.38 7.18 8.05
C GLY A 137 -12.78 7.52 7.59
N LYS A 138 -13.74 7.63 8.54
CA LYS A 138 -15.10 8.06 8.24
C LYS A 138 -15.14 9.50 7.71
N ASP A 139 -14.48 10.44 8.39
CA ASP A 139 -14.50 11.84 7.99
C ASP A 139 -13.82 12.05 6.61
N GLN A 140 -12.71 11.35 6.35
CA GLN A 140 -12.04 11.33 5.05
C GLN A 140 -12.97 10.76 3.97
N PHE A 141 -13.59 9.61 4.24
CA PHE A 141 -14.52 8.98 3.31
C PHE A 141 -15.69 9.92 2.97
N ASP A 142 -16.33 10.52 3.96
CA ASP A 142 -17.47 11.42 3.76
C ASP A 142 -17.10 12.61 2.87
N GLN A 143 -15.91 13.17 3.04
CA GLN A 143 -15.43 14.29 2.22
C GLN A 143 -15.12 13.82 0.79
N LEU A 144 -14.35 12.73 0.62
CA LEU A 144 -14.02 12.20 -0.70
C LEU A 144 -15.26 11.73 -1.46
N TYR A 145 -16.21 11.09 -0.78
CA TYR A 145 -17.48 10.67 -1.35
C TYR A 145 -18.30 11.86 -1.91
N LYS A 146 -18.30 12.98 -1.17
CA LYS A 146 -18.92 14.22 -1.64
C LYS A 146 -18.21 14.79 -2.88
N GLU A 147 -16.88 14.74 -2.91
CA GLU A 147 -16.06 15.24 -4.02
C GLU A 147 -16.12 14.32 -5.25
N ALA A 148 -16.30 13.02 -5.04
CA ALA A 148 -16.40 11.99 -6.07
C ALA A 148 -17.58 12.20 -7.04
N LYS A 149 -18.55 13.06 -6.70
CA LYS A 149 -19.60 13.50 -7.62
C LYS A 149 -19.07 14.26 -8.84
N LYS A 150 -17.83 14.75 -8.78
CA LYS A 150 -17.18 15.49 -9.88
C LYS A 150 -16.10 14.70 -10.56
N THR A 151 -15.31 13.95 -9.79
CA THR A 151 -14.16 13.16 -10.27
C THR A 151 -13.98 11.96 -9.36
N THR A 152 -13.67 10.80 -9.92
CA THR A 152 -13.38 9.59 -9.14
C THR A 152 -12.29 9.87 -8.11
N LYS A 153 -12.50 9.41 -6.88
CA LYS A 153 -11.56 9.53 -5.77
C LYS A 153 -11.13 8.16 -5.27
N ILE A 154 -9.91 8.07 -4.78
CA ILE A 154 -9.35 6.87 -4.16
C ILE A 154 -9.01 7.18 -2.71
N MET A 155 -9.49 6.33 -1.80
CA MET A 155 -9.14 6.36 -0.40
C MET A 155 -8.31 5.12 -0.06
N CYS A 156 -7.09 5.32 0.41
CA CYS A 156 -6.24 4.23 0.88
C CYS A 156 -6.31 4.14 2.42
N ILE A 157 -6.55 2.94 2.93
CA ILE A 157 -6.49 2.64 4.37
C ILE A 157 -5.29 1.71 4.56
N SER A 158 -4.25 2.21 5.24
CA SER A 158 -3.02 1.46 5.47
C SER A 158 -2.99 0.89 6.88
N ILE A 159 -2.87 -0.43 6.98
CA ILE A 159 -2.89 -1.14 8.26
C ILE A 159 -1.71 -2.09 8.40
N HIS A 160 -1.26 -2.25 9.64
CA HIS A 160 -0.24 -3.21 10.03
C HIS A 160 -0.86 -4.21 11.03
N PRO A 161 -0.79 -5.53 10.78
CA PRO A 161 -1.44 -6.52 11.66
C PRO A 161 -1.07 -6.40 13.13
N TYR A 162 0.17 -6.06 13.44
CA TYR A 162 0.64 -5.92 14.82
C TYR A 162 0.11 -4.66 15.54
N LEU A 163 -0.41 -3.69 14.78
CA LEU A 163 -1.05 -2.48 15.35
C LEU A 163 -2.57 -2.62 15.37
N THR A 164 -3.20 -2.72 14.21
CA THR A 164 -4.66 -2.74 14.08
C THR A 164 -5.26 -4.11 14.38
N GLY A 165 -4.51 -5.22 14.16
CA GLY A 165 -4.99 -6.58 14.38
C GLY A 165 -5.15 -7.02 15.84
N VAL A 166 -4.87 -6.14 16.81
CA VAL A 166 -5.03 -6.45 18.24
C VAL A 166 -6.49 -6.29 18.70
N PRO A 167 -6.95 -7.05 19.74
CA PRO A 167 -8.36 -7.12 20.12
C PRO A 167 -9.04 -5.79 20.40
N HIS A 168 -8.32 -4.81 20.99
CA HIS A 168 -8.89 -3.51 21.34
C HIS A 168 -8.91 -2.49 20.19
N ARG A 169 -8.37 -2.83 19.01
CA ARG A 169 -8.34 -1.93 17.83
C ARG A 169 -9.08 -2.49 16.63
N ILE A 170 -9.04 -3.82 16.40
CA ILE A 170 -9.61 -4.44 15.21
C ILE A 170 -11.08 -4.08 14.97
N ASN A 171 -11.84 -3.90 16.06
CA ASN A 171 -13.25 -3.53 15.98
C ASN A 171 -13.49 -2.16 15.31
N TYR A 172 -12.57 -1.22 15.47
CA TYR A 172 -12.70 0.10 14.85
C TYR A 172 -12.41 0.07 13.33
N LEU A 173 -11.50 -0.81 12.89
CA LEU A 173 -11.33 -1.08 11.48
C LEU A 173 -12.59 -1.72 10.89
N ASN A 174 -13.16 -2.72 11.57
CA ASN A 174 -14.41 -3.34 11.12
C ASN A 174 -15.54 -2.31 10.99
N GLN A 175 -15.70 -1.42 11.99
CA GLN A 175 -16.68 -0.33 11.92
C GLN A 175 -16.46 0.60 10.73
N LEU A 176 -15.20 0.91 10.39
CA LEU A 176 -14.88 1.73 9.22
C LEU A 176 -15.26 1.02 7.92
N LEU A 177 -14.88 -0.23 7.78
CA LEU A 177 -15.22 -1.03 6.60
C LEU A 177 -16.74 -1.19 6.47
N ASP A 178 -17.43 -1.54 7.55
CA ASP A 178 -18.90 -1.64 7.59
C ASP A 178 -19.58 -0.30 7.23
N TYR A 179 -18.97 0.82 7.60
CA TYR A 179 -19.48 2.14 7.24
C TYR A 179 -19.34 2.42 5.74
N VAL A 180 -18.15 2.24 5.19
CA VAL A 180 -17.85 2.49 3.77
C VAL A 180 -18.69 1.59 2.86
N MET A 181 -18.86 0.31 3.23
CA MET A 181 -19.61 -0.68 2.44
C MET A 181 -21.14 -0.46 2.44
N LYS A 182 -21.67 0.56 3.13
CA LYS A 182 -23.10 0.95 3.02
C LYS A 182 -23.40 1.79 1.79
N PHE A 183 -22.38 2.25 1.09
CA PHE A 183 -22.51 3.13 -0.08
C PHE A 183 -22.32 2.30 -1.35
N ASP A 184 -23.38 2.15 -2.15
CA ASP A 184 -23.44 1.24 -3.32
C ASP A 184 -22.42 1.60 -4.42
N ASP A 185 -22.00 2.86 -4.50
CA ASP A 185 -21.04 3.39 -5.47
C ASP A 185 -19.61 3.53 -4.88
N ALA A 186 -19.40 3.06 -3.66
CA ALA A 186 -18.07 2.87 -3.07
C ALA A 186 -17.59 1.43 -3.30
N VAL A 187 -16.52 1.26 -4.07
CA VAL A 187 -16.00 -0.06 -4.43
C VAL A 187 -14.68 -0.34 -3.71
N SER A 188 -14.64 -1.46 -2.98
CA SER A 188 -13.40 -1.94 -2.37
C SER A 188 -12.62 -2.78 -3.38
N VAL A 189 -11.44 -2.31 -3.77
CA VAL A 189 -10.59 -2.95 -4.78
C VAL A 189 -9.14 -3.05 -4.29
N SER A 190 -8.30 -3.82 -5.00
CA SER A 190 -6.86 -3.68 -4.91
C SER A 190 -6.38 -2.59 -5.88
N TYR A 191 -5.11 -2.21 -5.83
CA TYR A 191 -4.58 -1.13 -6.67
C TYR A 191 -4.59 -1.43 -8.19
N THR A 192 -4.78 -2.68 -8.61
CA THR A 192 -4.83 -3.05 -10.04
C THR A 192 -6.27 -3.23 -10.57
N HIS A 193 -7.25 -3.11 -9.74
CA HIS A 193 -8.67 -3.18 -10.09
C HIS A 193 -9.30 -1.79 -10.00
#